data_2b7e26f11e2be9856a8f6c4b2c03512f
#
_entry.id   2b7e26f11e2be9856a8f6c4b2c03512f
#
_cell.length_a   1.000
_cell.length_b   1.000
_cell.length_c   1.000
_cell.angle_alpha   90.00
_cell.angle_beta   90.00
_cell.angle_gamma   90.00
#
_symmetry.space_group_name_H-M   'P 1'
#
loop_
_entity.id
_entity.type
_entity.pdbx_description
1 polymer ?
#
loop_
_entity_poly.entity_id
_entity_poly.type
_entity_poly.pdbx_seq_one_letter_code
_entity_poly.pdbx_strand_id
1 'polypeptide(L)'
;VIENVMVSFSAGDSFEVYGGDVVMNKMVSLKANVIDYKFNYGVQCKIDNSLAIRSSYISSNTSASRCFDLASYEQKSEVDFNKKQTNVVATNLTFVNDSGDLAADMQNGLIKDAVRVAENTFLELKKSVISGFNPAVVLDAKMEVTAPNLKKIKLEQLYINFCKGNIFTEFNPENEELENWYGNSAFFNVYDKKNNSEAFIDFSNEKRPDFRLRISKITASNNN
;
A
#
# COMPACT_ATOMS: atom_id res chain seq x y z
N VAL A 1 -8.88 5.12 19.94
CA VAL A 1 -9.19 5.70 18.62
C VAL A 1 -8.26 6.88 18.39
N ILE A 2 -7.66 6.96 17.21
CA ILE A 2 -6.79 8.06 16.76
C ILE A 2 -7.42 8.64 15.50
N GLU A 3 -7.66 9.94 15.48
CA GLU A 3 -8.36 10.57 14.36
C GLU A 3 -7.77 11.95 13.99
N ASN A 4 -7.85 12.26 12.69
CA ASN A 4 -7.48 13.56 12.14
C ASN A 4 -6.06 14.01 12.48
N VAL A 5 -5.09 13.09 12.36
CA VAL A 5 -3.67 13.36 12.60
C VAL A 5 -2.92 13.41 11.29
N MET A 6 -2.10 14.43 11.13
CA MET A 6 -1.17 14.56 10.00
C MET A 6 0.26 14.58 10.50
N VAL A 7 1.08 13.74 9.90
CA VAL A 7 2.54 13.77 10.02
C VAL A 7 3.12 14.16 8.67
N SER A 8 4.02 15.14 8.66
CA SER A 8 4.64 15.62 7.42
C SER A 8 6.15 15.69 7.55
N PHE A 9 6.84 15.26 6.49
CA PHE A 9 8.29 15.32 6.37
C PHE A 9 9.03 14.61 7.53
N SER A 10 8.49 13.48 7.99
CA SER A 10 9.17 12.67 9.00
C SER A 10 10.52 12.20 8.48
N ALA A 11 11.57 12.34 9.28
CA ALA A 11 12.91 11.81 8.97
C ALA A 11 12.99 10.28 9.09
N GLY A 12 12.02 9.65 9.74
CA GLY A 12 11.84 8.20 9.89
C GLY A 12 10.45 7.78 9.42
N ASP A 13 9.82 6.91 10.21
CA ASP A 13 8.44 6.49 10.02
C ASP A 13 7.46 7.59 10.46
N SER A 14 6.25 7.64 9.87
CA SER A 14 5.22 8.58 10.28
C SER A 14 4.37 8.04 11.42
N PHE A 15 3.88 6.82 11.26
CA PHE A 15 3.04 6.16 12.25
C PHE A 15 3.54 4.74 12.50
N GLU A 16 3.93 4.46 13.73
CA GLU A 16 4.33 3.13 14.17
C GLU A 16 3.35 2.62 15.22
N VAL A 17 2.77 1.44 14.98
CA VAL A 17 1.79 0.83 15.87
C VAL A 17 2.23 -0.59 16.21
N TYR A 18 2.56 -0.80 17.48
CA TYR A 18 3.10 -2.03 17.99
C TYR A 18 2.14 -2.68 19.00
N GLY A 19 1.53 -3.80 18.60
CA GLY A 19 0.58 -4.53 19.45
C GLY A 19 -0.70 -3.76 19.76
N GLY A 20 -1.55 -4.36 20.59
CA GLY A 20 -2.81 -3.76 21.04
C GLY A 20 -3.92 -3.73 20.00
N ASP A 21 -5.02 -3.09 20.37
CA ASP A 21 -6.21 -2.92 19.52
C ASP A 21 -6.40 -1.42 19.23
N VAL A 22 -6.29 -1.02 17.98
CA VAL A 22 -6.24 0.39 17.55
C VAL A 22 -7.24 0.66 16.42
N VAL A 23 -7.91 1.79 16.49
CA VAL A 23 -8.72 2.34 15.40
C VAL A 23 -8.12 3.67 14.98
N MET A 24 -7.83 3.80 13.69
CA MET A 24 -7.26 4.99 13.07
C MET A 24 -8.21 5.50 11.98
N ASN A 25 -8.45 6.81 11.94
CA ASN A 25 -9.35 7.40 10.95
C ASN A 25 -8.84 8.78 10.50
N LYS A 26 -8.92 9.05 9.20
CA LYS A 26 -8.47 10.31 8.60
C LYS A 26 -7.03 10.67 8.95
N MET A 27 -6.16 9.70 8.83
CA MET A 27 -4.73 9.88 9.03
C MET A 27 -4.07 10.36 7.74
N VAL A 28 -3.11 11.26 7.84
CA VAL A 28 -2.34 11.73 6.69
C VAL A 28 -0.85 11.60 6.97
N SER A 29 -0.16 10.87 6.11
CA SER A 29 1.30 10.88 6.04
C SER A 29 1.74 11.59 4.77
N LEU A 30 2.54 12.63 4.93
CA LEU A 30 3.06 13.43 3.82
C LEU A 30 4.58 13.36 3.78
N LYS A 31 5.11 12.70 2.76
CA LYS A 31 6.54 12.68 2.42
C LYS A 31 7.42 12.20 3.58
N ALA A 32 7.04 11.06 4.19
CA ALA A 32 7.91 10.38 5.15
C ALA A 32 9.16 9.83 4.45
N ASN A 33 10.26 9.81 5.15
CA ASN A 33 11.52 9.28 4.60
C ASN A 33 11.52 7.75 4.54
N VAL A 34 10.92 7.07 5.53
CA VAL A 34 10.94 5.61 5.61
C VAL A 34 9.55 5.02 5.40
N ILE A 35 8.76 4.76 6.43
CA ILE A 35 7.44 4.13 6.31
C ILE A 35 6.34 5.13 6.69
N ASP A 36 5.24 5.14 5.95
CA ASP A 36 4.11 5.98 6.31
C ASP A 36 3.31 5.36 7.46
N TYR A 37 3.00 4.07 7.37
CA TYR A 37 2.25 3.33 8.39
C TYR A 37 2.89 1.96 8.62
N LYS A 38 3.46 1.76 9.79
CA LYS A 38 4.11 0.51 10.21
C LYS A 38 3.26 -0.19 11.27
N PHE A 39 2.93 -1.46 11.03
CA PHE A 39 2.14 -2.30 11.92
C PHE A 39 2.91 -3.55 12.30
N ASN A 40 3.10 -3.80 13.60
CA ASN A 40 3.89 -4.92 14.04
C ASN A 40 3.44 -5.48 15.40
N TYR A 41 4.07 -6.57 15.82
CA TYR A 41 3.91 -7.21 17.14
C TYR A 41 2.47 -7.53 17.52
N GLY A 42 1.71 -8.08 16.56
CA GLY A 42 0.37 -8.60 16.81
C GLY A 42 -0.73 -7.54 16.96
N VAL A 43 -0.48 -6.32 16.46
CA VAL A 43 -1.49 -5.27 16.47
C VAL A 43 -2.76 -5.69 15.73
N GLN A 44 -3.91 -5.36 16.30
CA GLN A 44 -5.23 -5.47 15.70
C GLN A 44 -5.68 -4.07 15.32
N CYS A 45 -5.52 -3.69 14.06
CA CYS A 45 -5.78 -2.32 13.61
C CYS A 45 -6.94 -2.27 12.62
N LYS A 46 -7.81 -1.28 12.80
CA LYS A 46 -8.74 -0.82 11.75
C LYS A 46 -8.33 0.58 11.35
N ILE A 47 -8.00 0.76 10.07
CA ILE A 47 -7.67 2.07 9.53
C ILE A 47 -8.59 2.41 8.37
N ASP A 48 -9.17 3.61 8.41
CA ASP A 48 -10.11 4.06 7.40
C ASP A 48 -9.80 5.48 6.93
N ASN A 49 -10.17 5.77 5.67
CA ASN A 49 -10.21 7.11 5.11
C ASN A 49 -8.89 7.88 5.27
N SER A 50 -7.77 7.23 4.99
CA SER A 50 -6.43 7.74 5.27
C SER A 50 -5.57 7.84 4.00
N LEU A 51 -4.53 8.66 4.06
CA LEU A 51 -3.74 9.07 2.90
C LEU A 51 -2.25 8.95 3.20
N ALA A 52 -1.49 8.40 2.25
CA ALA A 52 -0.03 8.50 2.20
C ALA A 52 0.41 9.12 0.87
N ILE A 53 1.16 10.21 0.94
CA ILE A 53 1.76 10.87 -0.20
C ILE A 53 3.27 10.76 -0.08
N ARG A 54 3.89 10.03 -1.00
CA ARG A 54 5.34 9.85 -1.05
C ARG A 54 5.98 10.68 -2.14
N SER A 55 7.28 10.89 -2.02
CA SER A 55 8.10 11.50 -3.06
C SER A 55 9.34 10.65 -3.29
N SER A 56 9.64 10.32 -4.54
CA SER A 56 10.81 9.56 -4.92
C SER A 56 12.13 10.18 -4.42
N TYR A 57 12.22 11.50 -4.45
CA TYR A 57 13.42 12.22 -4.04
C TYR A 57 13.69 12.14 -2.53
N ILE A 58 12.66 12.06 -1.71
CA ILE A 58 12.81 11.99 -0.25
C ILE A 58 13.06 10.56 0.19
N SER A 59 12.35 9.60 -0.39
CA SER A 59 12.29 8.22 0.08
C SER A 59 13.25 7.24 -0.62
N SER A 60 14.02 7.69 -1.62
CA SER A 60 14.81 6.81 -2.48
C SER A 60 15.99 6.10 -1.79
N ASN A 61 16.44 6.60 -0.66
CA ASN A 61 17.70 6.15 -0.06
C ASN A 61 17.55 4.99 0.94
N THR A 62 16.34 4.53 1.21
CA THR A 62 16.12 3.42 2.14
C THR A 62 15.39 2.25 1.48
N SER A 63 15.85 1.02 1.73
CA SER A 63 15.19 -0.19 1.24
C SER A 63 13.81 -0.41 1.87
N ALA A 64 13.50 0.28 2.97
CA ALA A 64 12.25 0.16 3.72
C ALA A 64 11.24 1.26 3.40
N SER A 65 11.50 2.13 2.41
CA SER A 65 10.60 3.24 2.05
C SER A 65 9.32 2.74 1.40
N ARG A 66 8.19 2.81 2.12
CA ARG A 66 6.87 2.38 1.62
C ARG A 66 5.71 3.00 2.38
N CYS A 67 4.49 2.89 1.82
CA CYS A 67 3.30 3.40 2.50
C CYS A 67 2.86 2.51 3.66
N PHE A 68 2.76 1.20 3.44
CA PHE A 68 2.37 0.22 4.46
C PHE A 68 3.45 -0.83 4.63
N ASP A 69 3.82 -1.10 5.87
CA ASP A 69 4.65 -2.23 6.26
C ASP A 69 3.98 -3.03 7.37
N LEU A 70 3.65 -4.30 7.07
CA LEU A 70 2.96 -5.17 8.00
C LEU A 70 3.83 -6.37 8.33
N ALA A 71 4.12 -6.55 9.61
CA ALA A 71 4.82 -7.71 10.12
C ALA A 71 4.25 -8.12 11.48
N SER A 72 4.42 -9.38 11.85
CA SER A 72 4.03 -9.86 13.20
C SER A 72 5.21 -9.87 14.16
N TYR A 73 6.43 -9.80 13.63
CA TYR A 73 7.70 -9.76 14.36
C TYR A 73 8.79 -9.17 13.46
N GLU A 74 9.83 -8.66 14.03
CA GLU A 74 10.97 -8.12 13.27
C GLU A 74 12.03 -9.19 12.97
N GLN A 75 12.25 -10.10 13.93
CA GLN A 75 13.25 -11.16 13.81
C GLN A 75 12.61 -12.53 13.90
N LYS A 76 13.13 -13.49 13.14
CA LYS A 76 12.62 -14.87 13.13
C LYS A 76 12.64 -15.53 14.51
N SER A 77 13.57 -15.14 15.38
CA SER A 77 13.67 -15.61 16.77
C SER A 77 12.50 -15.16 17.66
N GLU A 78 11.73 -14.16 17.23
CA GLU A 78 10.59 -13.60 17.97
C GLU A 78 9.26 -14.28 17.61
N VAL A 79 9.28 -15.22 16.67
CA VAL A 79 8.08 -15.96 16.23
C VAL A 79 7.49 -16.71 17.40
N ASP A 80 6.27 -16.37 17.75
CA ASP A 80 5.47 -17.06 18.77
C ASP A 80 4.03 -17.17 18.28
N PHE A 81 3.67 -18.36 17.80
CA PHE A 81 2.32 -18.63 17.28
C PHE A 81 1.22 -18.64 18.34
N ASN A 82 1.57 -18.60 19.64
CA ASN A 82 0.62 -18.44 20.72
C ASN A 82 0.20 -16.97 20.92
N LYS A 83 0.97 -16.05 20.37
CA LYS A 83 0.63 -14.62 20.38
C LYS A 83 -0.27 -14.26 19.19
N LYS A 84 -1.04 -13.19 19.35
CA LYS A 84 -1.80 -12.61 18.24
C LYS A 84 -0.85 -12.27 17.09
N GLN A 85 -1.24 -12.60 15.88
CA GLN A 85 -0.56 -12.15 14.68
C GLN A 85 -1.12 -10.78 14.28
N THR A 86 -0.28 -9.96 13.65
CA THR A 86 -0.71 -8.64 13.15
C THR A 86 -1.86 -8.79 12.17
N ASN A 87 -2.92 -8.04 12.42
CA ASN A 87 -4.13 -8.04 11.60
C ASN A 87 -4.57 -6.59 11.35
N VAL A 88 -4.61 -6.21 10.08
CA VAL A 88 -4.98 -4.86 9.66
C VAL A 88 -6.17 -4.94 8.70
N VAL A 89 -7.25 -4.25 9.06
CA VAL A 89 -8.40 -3.99 8.18
C VAL A 89 -8.33 -2.55 7.74
N ALA A 90 -8.08 -2.35 6.46
CA ALA A 90 -7.81 -1.06 5.84
C ALA A 90 -8.83 -0.76 4.74
N THR A 91 -9.54 0.35 4.85
CA THR A 91 -10.57 0.75 3.88
C THR A 91 -10.41 2.22 3.47
N ASN A 92 -10.79 2.52 2.23
CA ASN A 92 -10.79 3.89 1.70
C ASN A 92 -9.43 4.60 1.82
N LEU A 93 -8.34 3.88 1.56
CA LEU A 93 -7.00 4.44 1.61
C LEU A 93 -6.56 4.94 0.24
N THR A 94 -5.71 5.94 0.23
CA THR A 94 -5.05 6.43 -0.98
C THR A 94 -3.54 6.50 -0.77
N PHE A 95 -2.81 5.72 -1.55
CA PHE A 95 -1.35 5.72 -1.58
C PHE A 95 -0.89 6.28 -2.91
N VAL A 96 -0.16 7.37 -2.88
CA VAL A 96 0.26 8.10 -4.07
C VAL A 96 1.73 8.44 -4.01
N ASN A 97 2.45 8.22 -5.11
CA ASN A 97 3.75 8.80 -5.34
C ASN A 97 3.58 10.09 -6.16
N ASP A 98 4.05 11.21 -5.65
CA ASP A 98 3.91 12.54 -6.26
C ASP A 98 5.10 12.93 -7.16
N SER A 99 5.87 11.97 -7.64
CA SER A 99 6.96 12.24 -8.58
C SER A 99 6.45 12.98 -9.83
N GLY A 100 7.19 13.97 -10.26
CA GLY A 100 6.91 14.71 -11.50
C GLY A 100 7.17 13.89 -12.76
N ASP A 101 8.04 12.89 -12.69
CA ASP A 101 8.35 11.93 -13.78
C ASP A 101 8.42 10.51 -13.24
N LEU A 102 7.23 9.92 -13.03
CA LEU A 102 7.11 8.56 -12.52
C LEU A 102 7.81 7.52 -13.42
N ALA A 103 7.80 7.71 -14.73
CA ALA A 103 8.41 6.76 -15.65
C ALA A 103 9.93 6.73 -15.51
N ALA A 104 10.57 7.90 -15.49
CA ALA A 104 12.02 8.02 -15.30
C ALA A 104 12.43 7.54 -13.90
N ASP A 105 11.71 7.90 -12.87
CA ASP A 105 11.98 7.48 -11.48
C ASP A 105 11.85 5.97 -11.31
N MET A 106 10.87 5.33 -11.95
CA MET A 106 10.76 3.87 -11.98
C MET A 106 11.94 3.22 -12.70
N GLN A 107 12.34 3.77 -13.86
CA GLN A 107 13.49 3.27 -14.62
C GLN A 107 14.78 3.37 -13.81
N ASN A 108 14.94 4.43 -13.04
CA ASN A 108 16.12 4.68 -12.21
C ASN A 108 16.06 3.96 -10.85
N GLY A 109 15.04 3.16 -10.57
CA GLY A 109 14.88 2.43 -9.33
C GLY A 109 14.61 3.28 -8.09
N LEU A 110 14.15 4.52 -8.28
CA LEU A 110 13.84 5.46 -7.20
C LEU A 110 12.48 5.20 -6.55
N ILE A 111 11.60 4.48 -7.24
CA ILE A 111 10.27 4.13 -6.76
C ILE A 111 10.27 2.71 -6.21
N LYS A 112 9.79 2.55 -4.98
CA LYS A 112 9.65 1.30 -4.26
C LYS A 112 8.20 0.81 -4.27
N ASP A 113 7.96 -0.32 -3.60
CA ASP A 113 6.63 -0.86 -3.34
C ASP A 113 5.79 0.07 -2.44
N ALA A 114 4.47 0.02 -2.61
CA ALA A 114 3.58 0.76 -1.73
C ALA A 114 3.26 -0.01 -0.46
N VAL A 115 3.02 -1.31 -0.58
CA VAL A 115 2.57 -2.17 0.54
C VAL A 115 3.45 -3.41 0.61
N ARG A 116 4.00 -3.69 1.78
CA ARG A 116 4.67 -4.96 2.09
C ARG A 116 3.90 -5.72 3.15
N VAL A 117 3.66 -7.00 2.90
CA VAL A 117 3.01 -7.91 3.84
C VAL A 117 3.97 -9.05 4.17
N ALA A 118 4.42 -9.11 5.42
CA ALA A 118 5.28 -10.19 5.90
C ALA A 118 4.50 -11.47 6.21
N GLU A 119 5.22 -12.57 6.36
CA GLU A 119 4.65 -13.84 6.77
C GLU A 119 3.89 -13.74 8.10
N ASN A 120 2.91 -14.60 8.32
CA ASN A 120 2.09 -14.63 9.54
C ASN A 120 1.35 -13.32 9.85
N THR A 121 0.94 -12.63 8.81
CA THR A 121 0.22 -11.35 8.90
C THR A 121 -1.11 -11.46 8.18
N PHE A 122 -2.12 -10.77 8.67
CA PHE A 122 -3.43 -10.65 8.05
C PHE A 122 -3.64 -9.22 7.56
N LEU A 123 -4.05 -9.10 6.31
CA LEU A 123 -4.43 -7.82 5.70
C LEU A 123 -5.76 -7.95 4.99
N GLU A 124 -6.66 -7.04 5.26
CA GLU A 124 -7.81 -6.76 4.42
C GLU A 124 -7.71 -5.32 3.93
N LEU A 125 -7.36 -5.12 2.64
CA LEU A 125 -7.27 -3.82 2.00
C LEU A 125 -8.37 -3.71 0.95
N LYS A 126 -9.30 -2.78 1.17
CA LYS A 126 -10.49 -2.61 0.33
C LYS A 126 -10.74 -1.17 -0.07
N LYS A 127 -11.41 -0.97 -1.22
CA LYS A 127 -11.88 0.34 -1.70
C LYS A 127 -10.78 1.39 -1.69
N SER A 128 -9.58 1.00 -2.09
CA SER A 128 -8.38 1.81 -1.93
C SER A 128 -7.70 2.07 -3.27
N VAL A 129 -6.88 3.10 -3.29
CA VAL A 129 -6.13 3.55 -4.47
C VAL A 129 -4.65 3.41 -4.21
N ILE A 130 -3.92 2.81 -5.16
CA ILE A 130 -2.46 2.74 -5.14
C ILE A 130 -1.96 3.26 -6.49
N SER A 131 -1.19 4.34 -6.48
CA SER A 131 -0.73 4.96 -7.73
C SER A 131 0.73 5.39 -7.71
N GLY A 132 1.49 4.91 -8.69
CA GLY A 132 2.88 5.33 -8.92
C GLY A 132 3.91 4.54 -8.12
N PHE A 133 3.77 3.22 -7.98
CA PHE A 133 4.69 2.37 -7.22
C PHE A 133 5.27 1.19 -8.03
N ASN A 134 6.32 0.58 -7.51
CA ASN A 134 7.03 -0.51 -8.18
C ASN A 134 7.50 -1.58 -7.14
N PRO A 135 6.69 -2.65 -6.92
CA PRO A 135 5.31 -2.87 -7.35
C PRO A 135 4.27 -2.16 -6.45
N ALA A 136 2.98 -2.38 -6.71
CA ALA A 136 1.90 -1.89 -5.82
C ALA A 136 1.95 -2.60 -4.46
N VAL A 137 2.00 -3.92 -4.48
CA VAL A 137 2.05 -4.76 -3.26
C VAL A 137 3.15 -5.80 -3.39
N VAL A 138 3.90 -5.99 -2.34
CA VAL A 138 4.91 -7.03 -2.21
C VAL A 138 4.54 -7.98 -1.06
N LEU A 139 4.55 -9.28 -1.33
CA LEU A 139 4.47 -10.31 -0.31
C LEU A 139 5.88 -10.79 0.02
N ASP A 140 6.20 -10.87 1.32
CA ASP A 140 7.52 -11.33 1.77
C ASP A 140 7.88 -12.68 1.14
N ALA A 141 9.14 -12.81 0.76
CA ALA A 141 9.70 -14.01 0.17
C ALA A 141 9.50 -15.30 0.96
N LYS A 142 9.35 -15.17 2.27
CA LYS A 142 9.08 -16.32 3.16
C LYS A 142 7.63 -16.76 3.15
N MET A 143 6.76 -15.96 2.56
CA MET A 143 5.35 -16.31 2.43
C MET A 143 5.17 -17.30 1.30
N GLU A 144 4.78 -18.53 1.63
CA GLU A 144 4.40 -19.50 0.62
C GLU A 144 3.13 -19.05 -0.11
N VAL A 145 3.18 -19.02 -1.44
CA VAL A 145 2.04 -18.70 -2.29
C VAL A 145 1.09 -19.89 -2.35
N THR A 146 0.23 -19.99 -1.36
CA THR A 146 -0.78 -21.05 -1.23
C THR A 146 -2.14 -20.45 -0.94
N ALA A 147 -3.22 -21.11 -1.37
CA ALA A 147 -4.57 -20.62 -1.14
C ALA A 147 -4.89 -20.31 0.34
N PRO A 148 -4.45 -21.10 1.35
CA PRO A 148 -4.63 -20.74 2.76
C PRO A 148 -3.93 -19.44 3.15
N ASN A 149 -2.73 -19.16 2.64
CA ASN A 149 -1.99 -17.94 2.95
C ASN A 149 -2.59 -16.75 2.22
N LEU A 150 -2.94 -16.89 0.94
CA LEU A 150 -3.55 -15.81 0.16
C LEU A 150 -4.93 -15.40 0.71
N LYS A 151 -5.68 -16.32 1.31
CA LYS A 151 -6.94 -15.99 2.01
C LYS A 151 -6.76 -15.09 3.23
N LYS A 152 -5.57 -15.03 3.81
CA LYS A 152 -5.25 -14.09 4.91
C LYS A 152 -5.00 -12.67 4.40
N ILE A 153 -4.71 -12.53 3.09
CA ILE A 153 -4.41 -11.25 2.46
C ILE A 153 -5.49 -10.97 1.43
N LYS A 154 -6.48 -10.18 1.82
CA LYS A 154 -7.60 -9.81 0.98
C LYS A 154 -7.34 -8.47 0.34
N LEU A 155 -7.24 -8.46 -0.97
CA LEU A 155 -7.05 -7.28 -1.79
C LEU A 155 -8.26 -7.16 -2.72
N GLU A 156 -9.19 -6.28 -2.39
CA GLU A 156 -10.49 -6.21 -3.06
C GLU A 156 -10.90 -4.76 -3.36
N GLN A 157 -11.52 -4.55 -4.52
CA GLN A 157 -12.00 -3.22 -4.93
C GLN A 157 -10.87 -2.17 -4.94
N LEU A 158 -9.68 -2.58 -5.38
CA LEU A 158 -8.53 -1.70 -5.51
C LEU A 158 -8.49 -1.06 -6.90
N TYR A 159 -8.13 0.21 -6.95
CA TYR A 159 -7.69 0.88 -8.16
C TYR A 159 -6.16 1.01 -8.12
N ILE A 160 -5.49 0.19 -8.92
CA ILE A 160 -4.02 0.16 -9.01
C ILE A 160 -3.65 0.86 -10.31
N ASN A 161 -2.96 2.00 -10.20
CA ASN A 161 -2.66 2.84 -11.34
C ASN A 161 -1.17 3.13 -11.45
N PHE A 162 -0.67 3.11 -12.67
CA PHE A 162 0.72 3.47 -12.98
C PHE A 162 1.75 2.76 -12.07
N CYS A 163 1.53 1.47 -11.81
CA CYS A 163 2.47 0.64 -11.05
C CYS A 163 3.20 -0.31 -11.99
N LYS A 164 4.50 -0.47 -11.78
CA LYS A 164 5.28 -1.49 -12.47
C LYS A 164 5.19 -2.78 -11.67
N GLY A 165 4.45 -3.74 -12.23
CA GLY A 165 4.04 -4.91 -11.46
C GLY A 165 2.96 -4.57 -10.45
N ASN A 166 2.00 -5.45 -10.29
CA ASN A 166 0.84 -5.18 -9.45
C ASN A 166 1.00 -5.81 -8.07
N ILE A 167 1.20 -7.13 -8.01
CA ILE A 167 1.37 -7.87 -6.76
C ILE A 167 2.41 -8.96 -6.98
N PHE A 168 3.51 -8.92 -6.21
CA PHE A 168 4.63 -9.84 -6.38
C PHE A 168 5.16 -10.36 -5.04
N THR A 169 5.85 -11.49 -5.08
CA THR A 169 6.72 -11.90 -3.97
C THR A 169 8.10 -11.26 -4.13
N GLU A 170 8.84 -11.08 -3.05
CA GLU A 170 10.20 -10.52 -3.09
C GLU A 170 11.18 -11.39 -3.90
N PHE A 171 10.98 -12.71 -3.93
CA PHE A 171 11.84 -13.64 -4.68
C PHE A 171 11.50 -13.77 -6.15
N ASN A 172 10.23 -13.69 -6.47
CA ASN A 172 9.74 -13.87 -7.83
C ASN A 172 8.84 -12.71 -8.20
N PRO A 173 9.41 -11.64 -8.76
CA PRO A 173 8.67 -10.43 -9.08
C PRO A 173 7.60 -10.62 -10.17
N GLU A 174 7.67 -11.72 -10.94
CA GLU A 174 6.69 -12.07 -11.97
C GLU A 174 6.00 -13.38 -11.61
N ASN A 175 5.14 -13.37 -10.61
CA ASN A 175 4.43 -14.54 -10.15
C ASN A 175 3.02 -14.61 -10.74
N GLU A 176 2.85 -15.44 -11.78
CA GLU A 176 1.58 -15.63 -12.46
C GLU A 176 0.46 -16.13 -11.53
N GLU A 177 0.78 -16.90 -10.50
CA GLU A 177 -0.23 -17.38 -9.54
C GLU A 177 -0.83 -16.22 -8.74
N LEU A 178 -0.02 -15.25 -8.36
CA LEU A 178 -0.49 -14.04 -7.67
C LEU A 178 -1.32 -13.15 -8.58
N GLU A 179 -0.88 -12.95 -9.82
CA GLU A 179 -1.64 -12.20 -10.81
C GLU A 179 -2.99 -12.87 -11.09
N ASN A 180 -3.01 -14.18 -11.27
CA ASN A 180 -4.24 -14.94 -11.50
C ASN A 180 -5.17 -14.92 -10.28
N TRP A 181 -4.62 -15.01 -9.06
CA TRP A 181 -5.41 -14.97 -7.85
C TRP A 181 -6.11 -13.61 -7.68
N TYR A 182 -5.33 -12.53 -7.66
CA TYR A 182 -5.85 -11.19 -7.42
C TYR A 182 -6.48 -10.53 -8.65
N GLY A 183 -6.19 -11.03 -9.84
CA GLY A 183 -6.85 -10.67 -11.10
C GLY A 183 -8.24 -11.29 -11.26
N ASN A 184 -8.69 -12.13 -10.34
CA ASN A 184 -10.04 -12.69 -10.37
C ASN A 184 -11.08 -11.56 -10.28
N SER A 185 -12.01 -11.53 -11.25
CA SER A 185 -13.04 -10.50 -11.34
C SER A 185 -13.94 -10.38 -10.10
N ALA A 186 -14.04 -11.43 -9.29
CA ALA A 186 -14.77 -11.40 -8.02
C ALA A 186 -14.17 -10.43 -6.98
N PHE A 187 -12.90 -10.06 -7.10
CA PHE A 187 -12.27 -9.08 -6.23
C PHE A 187 -12.49 -7.63 -6.67
N PHE A 188 -12.96 -7.41 -7.90
CA PHE A 188 -13.21 -6.09 -8.46
C PHE A 188 -11.99 -5.16 -8.44
N ASN A 189 -10.79 -5.71 -8.58
CA ASN A 189 -9.57 -4.93 -8.72
C ASN A 189 -9.45 -4.38 -10.14
N VAL A 190 -9.05 -3.13 -10.26
CA VAL A 190 -8.84 -2.43 -11.54
C VAL A 190 -7.39 -2.02 -11.67
N TYR A 191 -6.78 -2.36 -12.79
CA TYR A 191 -5.40 -2.00 -13.13
C TYR A 191 -5.40 -0.99 -14.28
N ASP A 192 -4.72 0.14 -14.08
CA ASP A 192 -4.65 1.21 -15.07
C ASP A 192 -3.21 1.73 -15.22
N LYS A 193 -2.94 2.44 -16.31
CA LYS A 193 -1.63 3.03 -16.64
C LYS A 193 -1.72 4.52 -16.92
N LYS A 194 -2.69 5.20 -16.35
CA LYS A 194 -2.89 6.65 -16.54
C LYS A 194 -1.90 7.45 -15.71
N ASN A 195 -1.51 8.60 -16.20
CA ASN A 195 -0.78 9.57 -15.38
C ASN A 195 -1.63 10.02 -14.18
N ASN A 196 -0.98 10.35 -13.07
CA ASN A 196 -1.68 10.82 -11.87
C ASN A 196 -2.57 12.05 -12.13
N SER A 197 -2.12 12.97 -12.99
CA SER A 197 -2.91 14.14 -13.42
C SER A 197 -4.19 13.78 -14.17
N GLU A 198 -4.26 12.59 -14.77
CA GLU A 198 -5.45 12.09 -15.44
C GLU A 198 -6.35 11.25 -14.51
N ALA A 199 -5.74 10.54 -13.56
CA ALA A 199 -6.44 9.68 -12.62
C ALA A 199 -7.17 10.48 -11.52
N PHE A 200 -6.53 11.53 -11.02
CA PHE A 200 -7.04 12.33 -9.91
C PHE A 200 -7.66 13.65 -10.35
N ILE A 201 -8.53 14.23 -9.52
CA ILE A 201 -9.26 15.47 -9.83
C ILE A 201 -8.31 16.64 -9.96
N ASP A 202 -7.42 16.85 -8.99
CA ASP A 202 -6.46 17.96 -8.98
C ASP A 202 -5.15 17.54 -8.32
N PHE A 203 -4.41 16.67 -9.00
CA PHE A 203 -3.17 16.11 -8.51
C PHE A 203 -2.05 17.15 -8.38
N SER A 204 -2.00 18.09 -9.32
CA SER A 204 -0.88 19.04 -9.46
C SER A 204 -1.01 20.30 -8.61
N ASN A 205 -2.06 20.44 -7.84
CA ASN A 205 -2.27 21.61 -6.98
C ASN A 205 -1.39 21.54 -5.73
N GLU A 206 -0.28 22.26 -5.73
CA GLU A 206 0.69 22.24 -4.64
C GLU A 206 0.12 22.67 -3.28
N LYS A 207 -0.92 23.51 -3.27
CA LYS A 207 -1.51 24.05 -2.03
C LYS A 207 -2.63 23.16 -1.48
N ARG A 208 -3.42 22.57 -2.38
CA ARG A 208 -4.60 21.76 -2.04
C ARG A 208 -4.79 20.65 -3.07
N PRO A 209 -3.92 19.65 -3.10
CA PRO A 209 -4.09 18.54 -4.03
C PRO A 209 -5.38 17.78 -3.72
N ASP A 210 -6.06 17.34 -4.77
CA ASP A 210 -7.27 16.54 -4.66
C ASP A 210 -7.02 15.15 -5.26
N PHE A 211 -6.81 14.16 -4.41
CA PHE A 211 -6.53 12.77 -4.78
C PHE A 211 -7.78 11.91 -4.96
N ARG A 212 -8.96 12.52 -5.06
CA ARG A 212 -10.16 11.77 -5.44
C ARG A 212 -10.07 11.38 -6.91
N LEU A 213 -10.49 10.15 -7.22
CA LEU A 213 -10.50 9.67 -8.60
C LEU A 213 -11.52 10.42 -9.46
N ARG A 214 -11.18 10.63 -10.72
CA ARG A 214 -12.11 11.16 -11.73
C ARG A 214 -13.12 10.08 -12.13
N ILE A 215 -14.26 10.03 -11.50
CA ILE A 215 -15.29 8.98 -11.61
C ILE A 215 -15.79 8.80 -13.06
N SER A 216 -15.83 9.85 -13.88
CA SER A 216 -16.28 9.77 -15.28
C SER A 216 -15.45 8.85 -16.17
N LYS A 217 -14.27 8.42 -15.71
CA LYS A 217 -13.40 7.50 -16.47
C LYS A 217 -13.44 6.05 -15.97
N ILE A 218 -13.91 5.81 -14.74
CA ILE A 218 -14.00 4.44 -14.18
C ILE A 218 -15.22 3.71 -14.72
N THR A 219 -16.34 4.40 -14.91
CA THR A 219 -17.57 3.82 -15.46
C THR A 219 -17.50 3.52 -16.95
N ALA A 220 -16.63 4.20 -17.70
CA ALA A 220 -16.48 3.97 -19.13
C ALA A 220 -15.66 2.72 -19.48
N SER A 221 -14.83 2.20 -18.58
CA SER A 221 -14.02 0.99 -18.80
C SER A 221 -14.78 -0.32 -18.51
N ASN A 222 -15.93 -0.25 -17.86
CA ASN A 222 -16.72 -1.44 -17.51
C ASN A 222 -17.84 -1.76 -18.54
N ASN A 223 -17.93 -1.02 -19.66
CA ASN A 223 -18.97 -1.18 -20.68
C ASN A 223 -18.42 -1.59 -22.05
N ASN A 224 -17.23 -2.20 -22.13
CA ASN A 224 -16.72 -2.82 -23.36
C ASN A 224 -16.35 -4.27 -23.13
#